data_ee144008278bf375c9933b7f65e9bd37
#
_entry.id   ee144008278bf375c9933b7f65e9bd37
#
_cell.length_a   1.000
_cell.length_b   1.000
_cell.length_c   1.000
_cell.angle_alpha   90.00
_cell.angle_beta   90.00
_cell.angle_gamma   90.00
#
_symmetry.space_group_name_H-M   'P 1'
#
loop_
_entity.id
_entity.type
_entity.pdbx_description
1 polymer ?
#
loop_
_entity_poly.entity_id
_entity_poly.type
_entity_poly.pdbx_seq_one_letter_code
_entity_poly.pdbx_strand_id
1 'polypeptide(L)'
;MKALIDTCIIIDALQAREPFFDDAQNLLIAEANGEYDGVITAKAILDIYYIIHHYIGNDRATRDHVAKILRLFEISDTTADDIRNAVLSEISDYEDAVMAETAARTGADYIVTRNIKDYSHSKVKAVSPADFILMLDRR
;
A
#
# COMPACT_ATOMS: atom_id res chain seq x y z
N MET A 1 -14.81 -0.10 -5.08
CA MET A 1 -14.01 -0.96 -4.19
C MET A 1 -12.81 -0.15 -3.72
N LYS A 2 -12.58 -0.09 -2.41
CA LYS A 2 -11.49 0.69 -1.82
C LYS A 2 -10.41 -0.26 -1.30
N ALA A 3 -9.15 0.01 -1.65
CA ALA A 3 -8.02 -0.84 -1.24
C ALA A 3 -6.88 -0.03 -0.69
N LEU A 4 -6.37 -0.41 0.49
CA LEU A 4 -5.15 0.13 1.03
C LEU A 4 -3.98 -0.68 0.47
N ILE A 5 -3.03 0.03 -0.16
CA ILE A 5 -1.89 -0.58 -0.85
C ILE A 5 -0.68 -0.57 0.07
N ASP A 6 -0.12 -1.76 0.31
CA ASP A 6 1.08 -1.90 1.13
C ASP A 6 2.31 -1.29 0.43
N THR A 7 3.21 -0.74 1.22
CA THR A 7 4.46 -0.10 0.77
C THR A 7 5.25 -0.97 -0.21
N CYS A 8 5.34 -2.27 0.05
CA CYS A 8 6.12 -3.20 -0.80
C CYS A 8 5.64 -3.21 -2.26
N ILE A 9 4.35 -3.05 -2.51
CA ILE A 9 3.79 -3.04 -3.87
C ILE A 9 4.26 -1.82 -4.64
N ILE A 10 4.25 -0.66 -4.01
CA ILE A 10 4.71 0.59 -4.63
C ILE A 10 6.21 0.51 -4.95
N ILE A 11 7.01 -0.02 -4.03
CA ILE A 11 8.44 -0.23 -4.23
C ILE A 11 8.69 -1.21 -5.39
N ASP A 12 7.94 -2.31 -5.45
CA ASP A 12 8.06 -3.29 -6.54
C ASP A 12 7.82 -2.65 -7.91
N ALA A 13 6.83 -1.76 -8.00
CA ALA A 13 6.53 -1.04 -9.23
C ALA A 13 7.63 -0.01 -9.58
N LEU A 14 8.06 0.79 -8.61
CA LEU A 14 9.04 1.86 -8.85
C LEU A 14 10.45 1.33 -9.14
N GLN A 15 10.84 0.19 -8.57
CA GLN A 15 12.16 -0.42 -8.73
C GLN A 15 12.16 -1.59 -9.71
N ALA A 16 11.05 -1.88 -10.36
CA ALA A 16 10.90 -3.01 -11.29
C ALA A 16 11.41 -4.34 -10.69
N ARG A 17 10.99 -4.64 -9.45
CA ARG A 17 11.45 -5.84 -8.71
C ARG A 17 10.81 -7.11 -9.24
N GLU A 18 11.62 -7.99 -9.83
CA GLU A 18 11.16 -9.30 -10.24
C GLU A 18 11.11 -10.29 -9.05
N PRO A 19 10.13 -11.22 -9.03
CA PRO A 19 9.07 -11.47 -10.02
C PRO A 19 7.79 -10.66 -9.78
N PHE A 20 7.82 -9.62 -8.98
CA PHE A 20 6.65 -8.88 -8.47
C PHE A 20 6.21 -7.70 -9.35
N PHE A 21 7.07 -7.29 -10.28
CA PHE A 21 6.90 -6.05 -11.03
C PHE A 21 5.60 -6.02 -11.85
N ASP A 22 5.30 -7.07 -12.59
CA ASP A 22 4.15 -7.09 -13.49
C ASP A 22 2.83 -6.93 -12.72
N ASP A 23 2.67 -7.64 -11.63
CA ASP A 23 1.47 -7.54 -10.80
C ASP A 23 1.34 -6.16 -10.14
N ALA A 24 2.45 -5.63 -9.64
CA ALA A 24 2.47 -4.28 -9.06
C ALA A 24 2.14 -3.21 -10.10
N GLN A 25 2.71 -3.31 -11.31
CA GLN A 25 2.43 -2.38 -12.39
C GLN A 25 0.97 -2.44 -12.84
N ASN A 26 0.41 -3.64 -12.98
CA ASN A 26 -1.00 -3.81 -13.32
C ASN A 26 -1.92 -3.14 -12.30
N LEU A 27 -1.57 -3.21 -11.02
CA LEU A 27 -2.32 -2.54 -9.97
C LEU A 27 -2.30 -1.01 -10.11
N LEU A 28 -1.14 -0.43 -10.43
CA LEU A 28 -1.02 1.01 -10.68
C LEU A 28 -1.80 1.45 -11.94
N ILE A 29 -1.77 0.63 -12.99
CA ILE A 29 -2.54 0.89 -14.23
C ILE A 29 -4.04 0.86 -13.94
N ALA A 30 -4.52 -0.13 -13.17
CA ALA A 30 -5.93 -0.22 -12.78
C ALA A 30 -6.38 1.02 -11.98
N GLU A 31 -5.53 1.51 -11.06
CA GLU A 31 -5.79 2.76 -10.34
C GLU A 31 -5.87 3.97 -11.29
N ALA A 32 -4.91 4.09 -12.20
CA ALA A 32 -4.89 5.17 -13.19
C ALA A 32 -6.13 5.15 -14.09
N ASN A 33 -6.69 3.99 -14.35
CA ASN A 33 -7.93 3.81 -15.11
C ASN A 33 -9.20 4.04 -14.27
N GLY A 34 -9.07 4.26 -12.97
CA GLY A 34 -10.21 4.45 -12.08
C GLY A 34 -11.01 3.17 -11.81
N GLU A 35 -10.37 2.01 -11.88
CA GLU A 35 -11.02 0.71 -11.68
C GLU A 35 -11.26 0.40 -10.20
N TYR A 36 -10.57 1.07 -9.30
CA TYR A 36 -10.78 0.99 -7.84
C TYR A 36 -10.33 2.30 -7.18
N ASP A 37 -10.54 2.43 -5.88
CA ASP A 37 -10.11 3.58 -5.08
C ASP A 37 -8.90 3.18 -4.24
N GLY A 38 -7.71 3.49 -4.72
CA GLY A 38 -6.45 3.14 -4.06
C GLY A 38 -6.04 4.15 -3.01
N VAL A 39 -5.66 3.65 -1.84
CA VAL A 39 -5.22 4.46 -0.70
C VAL A 39 -3.83 4.02 -0.27
N ILE A 40 -2.95 5.00 -0.03
CA ILE A 40 -1.64 4.80 0.59
C ILE A 40 -1.61 5.63 1.87
N THR A 41 -1.01 5.12 2.94
CA THR A 41 -0.89 5.89 4.18
C THR A 41 0.21 6.96 4.07
N ALA A 42 0.03 8.07 4.78
CA ALA A 42 1.06 9.12 4.85
C ALA A 42 2.40 8.56 5.36
N LYS A 43 2.37 7.65 6.34
CA LYS A 43 3.57 6.97 6.86
C LYS A 43 4.26 6.15 5.77
N ALA A 44 3.51 5.43 4.93
CA ALA A 44 4.07 4.65 3.84
C ALA A 44 4.79 5.53 2.81
N ILE A 45 4.32 6.73 2.56
CA ILE A 45 4.99 7.68 1.64
C ILE A 45 6.40 8.02 2.14
N LEU A 46 6.60 8.22 3.44
CA LEU A 46 7.93 8.45 4.00
C LEU A 46 8.85 7.25 3.78
N ASP A 47 8.36 6.05 4.00
CA ASP A 47 9.13 4.82 3.77
C ASP A 47 9.50 4.67 2.30
N ILE A 48 8.56 4.94 1.39
CA ILE A 48 8.81 4.93 -0.06
C ILE A 48 9.92 5.91 -0.41
N TYR A 49 9.86 7.15 0.10
CA TYR A 49 10.90 8.15 -0.15
C TYR A 49 12.27 7.63 0.27
N TYR A 50 12.41 7.16 1.50
CA TYR A 50 13.73 6.76 2.03
C TYR A 50 14.27 5.51 1.32
N ILE A 51 13.43 4.55 0.98
CA ILE A 51 13.86 3.35 0.26
C ILE A 51 14.32 3.71 -1.15
N ILE A 52 13.54 4.49 -1.89
CA ILE A 52 13.88 4.91 -3.26
C ILE A 52 15.11 5.80 -3.26
N HIS A 53 15.21 6.74 -2.32
CA HIS A 53 16.37 7.64 -2.20
C HIS A 53 17.67 6.88 -1.96
N HIS A 54 17.62 5.81 -1.16
CA HIS A 54 18.79 4.95 -0.93
C HIS A 54 19.37 4.39 -2.24
N TYR A 55 18.52 4.02 -3.19
CA TYR A 55 18.95 3.47 -4.48
C TYR A 55 19.32 4.54 -5.51
N ILE A 56 18.54 5.60 -5.61
CA ILE A 56 18.74 6.65 -6.62
C ILE A 56 19.88 7.61 -6.22
N GLY A 57 19.99 7.92 -4.93
CA GLY A 57 21.00 8.85 -4.39
C GLY A 57 20.80 10.30 -4.82
N ASN A 58 19.60 10.67 -5.29
CA ASN A 58 19.28 12.02 -5.77
C ASN A 58 17.89 12.42 -5.25
N ASP A 59 17.86 13.46 -4.41
CA ASP A 59 16.63 13.94 -3.77
C ASP A 59 15.59 14.39 -4.78
N ARG A 60 15.98 15.15 -5.80
CA ARG A 60 15.03 15.67 -6.80
C ARG A 60 14.35 14.55 -7.57
N ALA A 61 15.12 13.57 -8.05
CA ALA A 61 14.57 12.41 -8.75
C ALA A 61 13.65 11.60 -7.85
N THR A 62 14.00 11.43 -6.57
CA THR A 62 13.16 10.72 -5.58
C THR A 62 11.84 11.46 -5.34
N ARG A 63 11.89 12.78 -5.15
CA ARG A 63 10.67 13.60 -4.99
C ARG A 63 9.77 13.54 -6.21
N ASP A 64 10.33 13.45 -7.41
CA ASP A 64 9.56 13.32 -8.64
C ASP A 64 8.78 11.98 -8.67
N HIS A 65 9.38 10.89 -8.22
CA HIS A 65 8.68 9.60 -8.05
C HIS A 65 7.55 9.71 -7.02
N VAL A 66 7.83 10.31 -5.87
CA VAL A 66 6.81 10.52 -4.82
C VAL A 66 5.65 11.38 -5.36
N ALA A 67 5.95 12.44 -6.09
CA ALA A 67 4.93 13.31 -6.68
C ALA A 67 3.99 12.56 -7.62
N LYS A 68 4.50 11.59 -8.39
CA LYS A 68 3.67 10.73 -9.25
C LYS A 68 2.71 9.87 -8.43
N ILE A 69 3.19 9.29 -7.35
CA ILE A 69 2.37 8.48 -6.44
C ILE A 69 1.28 9.34 -5.78
N LEU A 70 1.62 10.55 -5.33
CA LEU A 70 0.65 11.48 -4.74
C LEU A 70 -0.45 11.91 -5.70
N ARG A 71 -0.17 11.92 -7.00
CA ARG A 71 -1.20 12.21 -8.02
C ARG A 71 -2.08 11.02 -8.33
N LEU A 72 -1.57 9.81 -8.14
CA LEU A 72 -2.26 8.59 -8.52
C LEU A 72 -3.18 8.08 -7.40
N PHE A 73 -2.73 8.14 -6.16
CA PHE A 73 -3.43 7.55 -5.02
C PHE A 73 -3.94 8.61 -4.04
N GLU A 74 -5.04 8.29 -3.36
CA GLU A 74 -5.46 9.01 -2.16
C GLU A 74 -4.46 8.73 -1.04
N ILE A 75 -4.07 9.78 -0.30
CA ILE A 75 -3.19 9.63 0.85
C ILE A 75 -4.03 9.75 2.13
N SER A 76 -3.99 8.71 2.94
CA SER A 76 -4.72 8.66 4.22
C SER A 76 -3.78 8.95 5.38
N ASP A 77 -4.25 9.76 6.33
CA ASP A 77 -3.51 10.02 7.55
C ASP A 77 -3.33 8.75 8.37
N THR A 78 -2.17 8.60 9.00
CA THR A 78 -1.96 7.67 10.10
C THR A 78 -2.27 8.45 11.38
N THR A 79 -3.32 8.09 12.09
CA THR A 79 -3.79 8.85 13.25
C THR A 79 -3.22 8.34 14.57
N ALA A 80 -3.30 9.17 15.61
CA ALA A 80 -2.92 8.77 16.96
C ALA A 80 -3.73 7.54 17.42
N ASP A 81 -5.00 7.44 17.03
CA ASP A 81 -5.83 6.28 17.38
C ASP A 81 -5.40 5.00 16.67
N ASP A 82 -4.94 5.10 15.41
CA ASP A 82 -4.34 3.95 14.71
C ASP A 82 -3.14 3.42 15.50
N ILE A 83 -2.28 4.32 15.97
CA ILE A 83 -1.10 3.99 16.78
C ILE A 83 -1.50 3.33 18.10
N ARG A 84 -2.49 3.90 18.80
CA ARG A 84 -2.96 3.35 20.10
C ARG A 84 -3.61 1.98 19.94
N ASN A 85 -4.49 1.83 18.96
CA ASN A 85 -5.22 0.59 18.74
C ASN A 85 -4.29 -0.55 18.29
N ALA A 86 -3.25 -0.23 17.52
CA ALA A 86 -2.28 -1.22 17.07
C ALA A 86 -1.51 -1.89 18.23
N VAL A 87 -1.35 -1.22 19.37
CA VAL A 87 -0.70 -1.80 20.55
C VAL A 87 -1.46 -3.04 21.04
N LEU A 88 -2.78 -3.06 20.87
CA LEU A 88 -3.65 -4.17 21.30
C LEU A 88 -3.85 -5.24 20.22
N SER A 89 -3.26 -5.05 19.05
CA SER A 89 -3.42 -5.96 17.90
C SER A 89 -2.66 -7.27 18.12
N GLU A 90 -3.20 -8.36 17.56
CA GLU A 90 -2.53 -9.65 17.49
C GLU A 90 -1.56 -9.78 16.31
N ILE A 91 -1.49 -8.77 15.45
CA ILE A 91 -0.52 -8.72 14.34
C ILE A 91 0.88 -8.55 14.91
N SER A 92 1.81 -9.43 14.53
CA SER A 92 3.16 -9.49 15.15
C SER A 92 4.02 -8.27 14.83
N ASP A 93 3.96 -7.77 13.59
CA ASP A 93 4.69 -6.58 13.18
C ASP A 93 3.86 -5.34 13.51
N TYR A 94 4.46 -4.41 14.28
CA TYR A 94 3.75 -3.23 14.72
C TYR A 94 3.38 -2.27 13.58
N GLU A 95 4.24 -2.10 12.58
CA GLU A 95 3.92 -1.27 11.43
C GLU A 95 2.74 -1.83 10.63
N ASP A 96 2.69 -3.15 10.45
CA ASP A 96 1.57 -3.83 9.79
C ASP A 96 0.30 -3.68 10.63
N ALA A 97 0.40 -3.76 11.95
CA ALA A 97 -0.73 -3.53 12.85
C ALA A 97 -1.29 -2.11 12.70
N VAL A 98 -0.44 -1.09 12.63
CA VAL A 98 -0.86 0.30 12.39
C VAL A 98 -1.53 0.43 11.04
N MET A 99 -0.98 -0.17 10.00
CA MET A 99 -1.55 -0.15 8.64
C MET A 99 -2.93 -0.81 8.61
N ALA A 100 -3.08 -1.95 9.31
CA ALA A 100 -4.36 -2.66 9.40
C ALA A 100 -5.42 -1.82 10.13
N GLU A 101 -5.05 -1.11 11.20
CA GLU A 101 -5.97 -0.21 11.91
C GLU A 101 -6.37 0.98 11.02
N THR A 102 -5.45 1.54 10.27
CA THR A 102 -5.74 2.61 9.30
C THR A 102 -6.70 2.11 8.22
N ALA A 103 -6.49 0.91 7.68
CA ALA A 103 -7.37 0.30 6.69
C ALA A 103 -8.80 0.15 7.24
N ALA A 104 -8.94 -0.37 8.45
CA ALA A 104 -10.24 -0.54 9.10
C ALA A 104 -10.95 0.81 9.31
N ARG A 105 -10.24 1.82 9.85
CA ARG A 105 -10.80 3.15 10.12
C ARG A 105 -11.24 3.88 8.86
N THR A 106 -10.52 3.73 7.77
CA THR A 106 -10.81 4.41 6.50
C THR A 106 -11.81 3.69 5.62
N GLY A 107 -12.30 2.53 6.07
CA GLY A 107 -13.30 1.76 5.34
C GLY A 107 -12.76 1.06 4.10
N ALA A 108 -11.48 0.69 4.09
CA ALA A 108 -10.91 -0.12 3.02
C ALA A 108 -11.56 -1.51 3.01
N ASP A 109 -11.91 -1.99 1.82
CA ASP A 109 -12.45 -3.34 1.62
C ASP A 109 -11.33 -4.39 1.71
N TYR A 110 -10.14 -4.03 1.25
CA TYR A 110 -8.98 -4.93 1.21
C TYR A 110 -7.69 -4.18 1.54
N ILE A 111 -6.70 -4.95 2.04
CA ILE A 111 -5.29 -4.58 2.05
C ILE A 111 -4.62 -5.38 0.94
N VAL A 112 -3.99 -4.69 -0.02
CA VAL A 112 -3.25 -5.36 -1.10
C VAL A 112 -1.79 -5.43 -0.73
N THR A 113 -1.27 -6.65 -0.58
CA THR A 113 0.08 -6.92 -0.08
C THR A 113 0.64 -8.22 -0.65
N ARG A 114 1.97 -8.36 -0.68
CA ARG A 114 2.63 -9.64 -0.92
C ARG A 114 2.68 -10.50 0.35
N ASN A 115 2.60 -9.88 1.52
CA ASN A 115 2.82 -10.52 2.82
C ASN A 115 1.49 -10.84 3.51
N ILE A 116 0.62 -11.60 2.85
CA ILE A 116 -0.74 -11.90 3.29
C ILE A 116 -0.76 -12.49 4.71
N LYS A 117 0.20 -13.35 5.03
CA LYS A 117 0.30 -14.00 6.35
C LYS A 117 0.48 -12.99 7.49
N ASP A 118 1.17 -11.88 7.24
CA ASP A 118 1.43 -10.85 8.24
C ASP A 118 0.13 -10.15 8.67
N TYR A 119 -0.90 -10.22 7.83
CA TYR A 119 -2.21 -9.61 8.08
C TYR A 119 -3.30 -10.61 8.46
N SER A 120 -2.95 -11.83 8.85
CA SER A 120 -3.94 -12.89 9.17
C SER A 120 -4.91 -12.51 10.29
N HIS A 121 -4.51 -11.66 11.23
CA HIS A 121 -5.34 -11.15 12.32
C HIS A 121 -5.93 -9.76 12.04
N SER A 122 -5.81 -9.25 10.81
CA SER A 122 -6.37 -7.96 10.42
C SER A 122 -7.89 -8.03 10.32
N LYS A 123 -8.55 -6.93 10.73
CA LYS A 123 -10.00 -6.73 10.53
C LYS A 123 -10.36 -6.59 9.05
N VAL A 124 -9.43 -6.08 8.24
CA VAL A 124 -9.57 -5.93 6.80
C VAL A 124 -8.81 -7.06 6.12
N LYS A 125 -9.44 -7.74 5.17
CA LYS A 125 -8.85 -8.89 4.50
C LYS A 125 -7.68 -8.47 3.63
N ALA A 126 -6.55 -9.20 3.75
CA ALA A 126 -5.40 -9.05 2.87
C ALA A 126 -5.51 -9.94 1.64
N VAL A 127 -5.13 -9.42 0.49
CA VAL A 127 -5.12 -10.13 -0.79
C VAL A 127 -3.86 -9.80 -1.57
N SER A 128 -3.44 -10.70 -2.46
CA SER A 128 -2.31 -10.42 -3.36
C SER A 128 -2.72 -9.43 -4.47
N PRO A 129 -1.75 -8.73 -5.09
CA PRO A 129 -2.04 -7.90 -6.27
C PRO A 129 -2.74 -8.68 -7.39
N ALA A 130 -2.27 -9.89 -7.69
CA ALA A 130 -2.86 -10.71 -8.74
C ALA A 130 -4.32 -11.07 -8.43
N ASP A 131 -4.61 -11.51 -7.21
CA ASP A 131 -5.98 -11.84 -6.80
C ASP A 131 -6.89 -10.62 -6.82
N PHE A 132 -6.37 -9.46 -6.40
CA PHE A 132 -7.15 -8.22 -6.41
C PHE A 132 -7.52 -7.81 -7.84
N ILE A 133 -6.59 -7.86 -8.79
CA ILE A 133 -6.86 -7.60 -10.22
C ILE A 133 -7.92 -8.55 -10.74
N LEU A 134 -7.83 -9.85 -10.44
CA LEU A 134 -8.86 -10.81 -10.85
C LEU A 134 -10.24 -10.47 -10.27
N MET A 135 -10.31 -9.92 -9.08
CA MET A 135 -11.59 -9.47 -8.51
C MET A 135 -12.15 -8.25 -9.24
N LEU A 136 -11.31 -7.34 -9.70
CA LEU A 136 -11.73 -6.18 -10.50
C LEU A 136 -12.30 -6.63 -11.84
N ASP A 137 -11.66 -7.58 -12.50
CA ASP A 137 -12.07 -8.11 -13.82
C ASP A 137 -13.42 -8.82 -13.79
N ARG A 138 -13.83 -9.32 -12.62
CA ARG A 138 -15.11 -10.05 -12.44
C ARG A 138 -16.32 -9.14 -12.09
N ARG A 139 -16.12 -7.86 -12.01
CA ARG A 139 -17.16 -6.90 -11.60
C ARG A 139 -18.07 -6.50 -12.73
#